data_34ab9b9b098939b0691b6189cebdba0d
#
_entry.id   34ab9b9b098939b0691b6189cebdba0d
#
_cell.length_a   1.000
_cell.length_b   1.000
_cell.length_c   1.000
_cell.angle_alpha   90.00
_cell.angle_beta   90.00
_cell.angle_gamma   90.00
#
_symmetry.space_group_name_H-M   'P 1'
#
loop_
_entity.id
_entity.type
_entity.pdbx_description
1 polymer ?
#
loop_
_entity_poly.entity_id
_entity_poly.type
_entity_poly.pdbx_seq_one_letter_code
_entity_poly.pdbx_strand_id
1 'polypeptide(L)'
;MTVVRQDESAGCFRKLDAVRDELDIITCTDAGAWEAWLAANHRLRRGVWLKIAKQRTRVASVTNDEAVDVGLCWGWISGHRKALDDTYFLQRYTPRRPRSNWSAVNVAKVEELIADGRMQPPGLAEIDAAKADGRWERPARL
;
A
#
# COMPACT_ATOMS: atom_id res chain seq x y z
N MET A 1 10.61 -19.97 -4.89
CA MET A 1 10.49 -19.76 -4.52
C MET A 1 10.53 -19.51 -3.37
N THR A 2 10.69 -19.46 -2.76
CA THR A 2 10.89 -19.28 -1.71
C THR A 2 10.56 -18.09 -1.21
N VAL A 3 9.99 -17.37 -1.67
CA VAL A 3 9.58 -16.27 -1.20
C VAL A 3 8.87 -16.31 0.00
N VAL A 4 8.22 -17.31 0.28
CA VAL A 4 7.51 -17.40 1.43
C VAL A 4 8.18 -17.11 2.68
N ARG A 5 9.31 -17.45 2.87
CA ARG A 5 9.89 -17.27 4.04
C ARG A 5 10.08 -15.91 4.43
N GLN A 6 10.33 -15.05 3.65
CA GLN A 6 10.53 -13.80 4.07
C GLN A 6 9.34 -13.26 4.62
N ASP A 7 8.26 -13.57 4.08
CA ASP A 7 7.04 -13.00 4.52
C ASP A 7 6.66 -13.48 5.87
N GLU A 8 7.04 -14.65 6.21
CA GLU A 8 6.67 -15.15 7.48
C GLU A 8 7.22 -14.34 8.60
N SER A 9 8.41 -13.89 8.49
CA SER A 9 8.99 -13.19 9.58
C SER A 9 8.34 -11.85 9.79
N ALA A 10 7.65 -11.34 8.81
CA ALA A 10 6.99 -10.07 8.93
C ALA A 10 5.52 -10.20 9.15
N GLY A 11 4.99 -11.38 9.26
CA GLY A 11 3.55 -11.55 9.37
C GLY A 11 2.83 -11.40 8.06
N CYS A 12 3.53 -11.41 6.96
CA CYS A 12 2.93 -11.38 5.63
C CYS A 12 3.27 -12.64 4.88
N PHE A 13 2.30 -13.16 4.16
CA PHE A 13 2.50 -14.36 3.38
C PHE A 13 2.18 -14.08 1.94
N ARG A 14 2.96 -14.66 1.04
CA ARG A 14 2.71 -14.53 -0.38
C ARG A 14 2.10 -15.81 -0.92
N LYS A 15 0.99 -15.67 -1.65
CA LYS A 15 0.37 -16.78 -2.22
C LYS A 15 0.84 -16.95 -3.60
N LEU A 16 1.53 -17.98 -3.92
CA LEU A 16 2.07 -18.14 -5.22
C LEU A 16 1.24 -18.78 -6.23
N ASP A 17 0.29 -19.46 -5.83
CA ASP A 17 -0.47 -20.22 -6.77
C ASP A 17 -1.24 -19.44 -7.67
N ALA A 18 -1.39 -18.37 -7.50
CA ALA A 18 -2.22 -17.72 -8.23
C ALA A 18 -1.88 -17.52 -9.51
N VAL A 19 -1.43 -17.47 -9.91
CA VAL A 19 -1.31 -17.25 -11.04
C VAL A 19 -0.56 -16.79 -11.86
N ARG A 20 -0.45 -16.96 -12.55
CA ARG A 20 0.23 -16.73 -13.44
C ARG A 20 0.48 -15.40 -13.81
N ASP A 21 0.00 -14.71 -14.25
CA ASP A 21 0.21 -13.46 -14.70
C ASP A 21 -0.20 -12.52 -13.76
N GLU A 22 -0.73 -12.94 -12.72
CA GLU A 22 -1.25 -12.04 -11.91
C GLU A 22 -0.40 -11.55 -10.85
N LEU A 23 -0.79 -10.57 -10.15
CA LEU A 23 -0.08 -10.03 -9.01
C LEU A 23 -0.14 -11.00 -7.86
N ASP A 24 0.87 -11.00 -7.05
CA ASP A 24 0.85 -11.82 -5.85
C ASP A 24 -0.20 -11.32 -4.88
N ILE A 25 -0.73 -12.21 -4.08
CA ILE A 25 -1.65 -11.87 -3.00
C ILE A 25 -0.90 -12.06 -1.70
N ILE A 26 -0.87 -11.03 -0.86
CA ILE A 26 -0.19 -11.13 0.42
C ILE A 26 -1.18 -10.86 1.55
N THR A 27 -0.91 -11.41 2.72
CA THR A 27 -1.73 -11.25 3.91
C THR A 27 -0.88 -10.64 4.99
N CYS A 28 -1.34 -9.54 5.56
CA CYS A 28 -0.64 -8.89 6.65
C CYS A 28 -1.57 -8.80 7.84
N THR A 29 -1.10 -9.23 9.00
CA THR A 29 -1.95 -9.29 10.17
C THR A 29 -2.07 -7.95 10.87
N ASP A 30 -1.21 -6.99 10.55
CA ASP A 30 -1.29 -5.65 11.12
C ASP A 30 -0.53 -4.67 10.22
N ALA A 31 -0.56 -3.41 10.61
CA ALA A 31 0.10 -2.36 9.84
C ALA A 31 1.61 -2.55 9.81
N GLY A 32 2.18 -3.02 10.90
CA GLY A 32 3.63 -3.24 10.94
C GLY A 32 4.09 -4.28 9.94
N ALA A 33 3.30 -5.34 9.75
CA ALA A 33 3.64 -6.37 8.78
C ALA A 33 3.60 -5.81 7.36
N TRP A 34 2.60 -4.97 7.07
CA TRP A 34 2.50 -4.33 5.76
C TRP A 34 3.69 -3.39 5.54
N GLU A 35 4.05 -2.64 6.56
CA GLU A 35 5.20 -1.75 6.43
C GLU A 35 6.49 -2.53 6.22
N ALA A 36 6.69 -3.63 6.92
CA ALA A 36 7.87 -4.45 6.74
C ALA A 36 7.94 -5.01 5.32
N TRP A 37 6.78 -5.40 4.77
CA TRP A 37 6.73 -5.90 3.41
C TRP A 37 7.13 -4.81 2.42
N LEU A 38 6.60 -3.59 2.61
CA LEU A 38 6.94 -2.48 1.73
C LEU A 38 8.42 -2.11 1.85
N ALA A 39 8.98 -2.14 3.05
CA ALA A 39 10.38 -1.83 3.23
C ALA A 39 11.25 -2.75 2.39
N ALA A 40 10.86 -4.02 2.28
CA ALA A 40 11.63 -4.99 1.51
C ALA A 40 11.27 -4.99 0.03
N ASN A 41 10.10 -4.51 -0.35
CA ASN A 41 9.59 -4.71 -1.72
C ASN A 41 9.09 -3.44 -2.41
N HIS A 42 9.39 -2.26 -1.87
CA HIS A 42 8.79 -1.04 -2.43
C HIS A 42 9.19 -0.76 -3.87
N ARG A 43 10.16 -1.46 -4.40
CA ARG A 43 10.56 -1.27 -5.79
C ARG A 43 9.84 -2.21 -6.76
N LEU A 44 8.93 -3.03 -6.26
CA LEU A 44 8.23 -4.00 -7.08
C LEU A 44 7.19 -3.28 -7.91
N ARG A 45 7.53 -2.96 -9.15
CA ARG A 45 6.69 -2.08 -9.97
C ARG A 45 5.31 -2.64 -10.29
N ARG A 46 5.17 -3.95 -10.34
CA ARG A 46 3.86 -4.51 -10.66
C ARG A 46 2.89 -4.47 -9.50
N GLY A 47 3.39 -4.26 -8.28
CA GLY A 47 2.51 -4.16 -7.12
C GLY A 47 2.00 -5.49 -6.62
N VAL A 48 1.00 -5.43 -5.77
CA VAL A 48 0.43 -6.63 -5.15
C VAL A 48 -1.05 -6.45 -4.90
N TRP A 49 -1.70 -7.57 -4.57
CA TRP A 49 -3.04 -7.56 -3.99
C TRP A 49 -2.87 -7.80 -2.50
N LEU A 50 -3.35 -6.87 -1.69
CA LEU A 50 -3.28 -7.01 -0.24
C LEU A 50 -4.62 -7.52 0.28
N LYS A 51 -4.60 -8.63 1.01
CA LYS A 51 -5.81 -9.17 1.59
C LYS A 51 -6.12 -8.40 2.85
N ILE A 52 -7.33 -7.87 2.95
CA ILE A 52 -7.74 -7.10 4.10
C ILE A 52 -9.03 -7.72 4.64
N ALA A 53 -9.08 -7.99 5.93
CA ALA A 53 -10.26 -8.59 6.53
C ALA A 53 -11.36 -7.55 6.63
N LYS A 54 -12.59 -7.98 6.37
CA LYS A 54 -13.73 -7.09 6.54
C LYS A 54 -13.89 -6.78 8.00
N GLN A 55 -14.21 -5.56 8.31
CA GLN A 55 -14.26 -5.13 9.70
C GLN A 55 -15.16 -5.97 10.56
N ARG A 56 -16.29 -6.39 10.05
CA ARG A 56 -17.25 -7.13 10.85
C ARG A 56 -16.73 -8.50 11.29
N THR A 57 -15.65 -8.99 10.68
CA THR A 57 -15.19 -10.34 10.97
C THR A 57 -14.27 -10.39 12.18
N ARG A 58 -13.72 -9.26 12.57
CA ARG A 58 -12.79 -9.18 13.70
C ARG A 58 -11.56 -10.07 13.56
N VAL A 59 -11.24 -10.47 12.36
CA VAL A 59 -10.03 -11.24 12.11
C VAL A 59 -8.85 -10.29 12.13
N ALA A 60 -7.73 -10.73 12.68
CA ALA A 60 -6.53 -9.89 12.75
C ALA A 60 -6.06 -9.56 11.33
N SER A 61 -5.93 -8.29 11.03
CA SER A 61 -5.58 -7.85 9.69
C SER A 61 -5.21 -6.39 9.72
N VAL A 62 -4.33 -5.97 8.81
CA VAL A 62 -4.15 -4.55 8.58
C VAL A 62 -5.50 -4.00 8.13
N THR A 63 -5.88 -2.82 8.60
CA THR A 63 -7.16 -2.23 8.18
C THR A 63 -6.96 -1.43 6.91
N ASN A 64 -8.05 -1.11 6.26
CA ASN A 64 -7.97 -0.31 5.03
C ASN A 64 -7.30 1.04 5.29
N ASP A 65 -7.66 1.73 6.37
CA ASP A 65 -7.07 3.02 6.66
C ASP A 65 -5.59 2.92 6.96
N GLU A 66 -5.20 1.93 7.73
CA GLU A 66 -3.79 1.71 8.01
C GLU A 66 -3.02 1.41 6.73
N ALA A 67 -3.61 0.61 5.86
CA ALA A 67 -2.94 0.22 4.63
C ALA A 67 -2.69 1.43 3.73
N VAL A 68 -3.65 2.34 3.65
CA VAL A 68 -3.48 3.55 2.85
C VAL A 68 -2.37 4.41 3.44
N ASP A 69 -2.37 4.61 4.75
CA ASP A 69 -1.37 5.46 5.39
C ASP A 69 0.03 4.92 5.19
N VAL A 70 0.22 3.62 5.43
CA VAL A 70 1.53 3.01 5.27
C VAL A 70 1.95 3.05 3.80
N GLY A 71 1.02 2.78 2.89
CA GLY A 71 1.32 2.85 1.46
C GLY A 71 1.82 4.23 1.06
N LEU A 72 1.15 5.28 1.54
CA LEU A 72 1.57 6.64 1.23
C LEU A 72 2.97 6.94 1.76
N CYS A 73 3.32 6.40 2.92
CA CYS A 73 4.64 6.62 3.48
C CYS A 73 5.74 6.08 2.56
N TRP A 74 5.43 5.05 1.78
CA TRP A 74 6.40 4.40 0.90
C TRP A 74 6.21 4.75 -0.58
N GLY A 75 5.33 5.70 -0.88
CA GLY A 75 5.10 6.14 -2.26
C GLY A 75 4.23 5.20 -3.06
N TRP A 76 3.36 4.46 -2.40
CA TRP A 76 2.43 3.55 -3.05
C TRP A 76 1.00 4.07 -2.95
N ILE A 77 0.14 3.64 -3.86
CA ILE A 77 -1.26 4.04 -3.82
C ILE A 77 -2.16 2.83 -3.99
N SER A 78 -3.38 2.96 -3.48
CA SER A 78 -4.37 1.92 -3.65
C SER A 78 -5.06 2.09 -5.00
N GLY A 79 -5.48 0.97 -5.56
CA GLY A 79 -6.19 0.98 -6.82
C GLY A 79 -7.48 0.20 -6.70
N HIS A 80 -7.69 -0.76 -7.58
CA HIS A 80 -8.91 -1.54 -7.59
C HIS A 80 -9.12 -2.35 -6.33
N ARG A 81 -10.38 -2.58 -6.02
CA ARG A 81 -10.76 -3.47 -4.93
C ARG A 81 -11.57 -4.62 -5.53
N LYS A 82 -11.41 -5.80 -5.01
CA LYS A 82 -12.05 -6.96 -5.54
C LYS A 82 -12.52 -7.85 -4.41
N ALA A 83 -13.71 -8.41 -4.53
CA ALA A 83 -14.22 -9.32 -3.52
C ALA A 83 -13.40 -10.60 -3.53
N LEU A 84 -13.20 -11.21 -2.40
CA LEU A 84 -12.52 -12.48 -2.32
C LEU A 84 -13.45 -13.53 -1.71
N ASP A 85 -13.88 -13.34 -0.47
CA ASP A 85 -14.75 -14.30 0.18
C ASP A 85 -15.50 -13.60 1.31
N ASP A 86 -16.09 -14.35 2.21
CA ASP A 86 -16.88 -13.75 3.28
C ASP A 86 -16.05 -13.00 4.29
N THR A 87 -14.78 -13.32 4.41
CA THR A 87 -13.91 -12.75 5.41
C THR A 87 -13.07 -11.60 4.88
N TYR A 88 -12.59 -11.71 3.64
CA TYR A 88 -11.59 -10.79 3.11
C TYR A 88 -12.01 -10.15 1.80
N PHE A 89 -11.43 -8.98 1.53
CA PHE A 89 -11.42 -8.44 0.17
C PHE A 89 -9.96 -8.20 -0.22
N LEU A 90 -9.74 -7.98 -1.50
CA LEU A 90 -8.41 -7.70 -2.03
C LEU A 90 -8.32 -6.25 -2.44
N GLN A 91 -7.26 -5.59 -2.01
CA GLN A 91 -7.02 -4.21 -2.38
C GLN A 91 -5.70 -4.14 -3.14
N ARG A 92 -5.74 -3.60 -4.34
CA ARG A 92 -4.51 -3.49 -5.11
C ARG A 92 -3.69 -2.33 -4.63
N TYR A 93 -2.38 -2.55 -4.51
CA TYR A 93 -1.42 -1.52 -4.18
C TYR A 93 -0.29 -1.54 -5.18
N THR A 94 0.12 -0.38 -5.66
CA THR A 94 1.22 -0.25 -6.62
C THR A 94 2.04 0.98 -6.28
N PRO A 95 3.30 1.02 -6.68
CA PRO A 95 4.07 2.25 -6.59
C PRO A 95 3.41 3.32 -7.44
N ARG A 96 3.50 4.57 -7.03
CA ARG A 96 2.95 5.65 -7.82
C ARG A 96 3.68 5.75 -9.13
N ARG A 97 2.94 6.07 -10.19
CA ARG A 97 3.56 6.30 -11.48
C ARG A 97 4.03 7.72 -11.55
N PRO A 98 5.04 8.00 -12.39
CA PRO A 98 5.48 9.37 -12.60
C PRO A 98 4.29 10.24 -12.98
N ARG A 99 4.21 11.39 -12.39
CA ARG A 99 3.15 12.36 -12.68
C ARG A 99 1.75 11.88 -12.34
N SER A 100 1.62 10.93 -11.42
CA SER A 100 0.29 10.52 -10.98
C SER A 100 -0.37 11.69 -10.24
N ASN A 101 -1.68 11.75 -10.32
CA ASN A 101 -2.42 12.81 -9.65
C ASN A 101 -2.47 12.58 -8.15
N TRP A 102 -2.58 13.67 -7.41
CA TRP A 102 -2.75 13.62 -5.98
C TRP A 102 -4.14 14.14 -5.64
N SER A 103 -4.88 13.43 -4.80
CA SER A 103 -6.17 13.92 -4.35
C SER A 103 -5.98 14.80 -3.14
N ALA A 104 -6.93 15.69 -2.88
CA ALA A 104 -6.86 16.53 -1.70
C ALA A 104 -6.82 15.71 -0.43
N VAL A 105 -7.54 14.58 -0.41
CA VAL A 105 -7.56 13.71 0.75
C VAL A 105 -6.17 13.14 1.00
N ASN A 106 -5.50 12.68 -0.05
CA ASN A 106 -4.17 12.10 0.14
C ASN A 106 -3.12 13.15 0.48
N VAL A 107 -3.25 14.37 -0.04
CA VAL A 107 -2.37 15.45 0.35
C VAL A 107 -2.50 15.71 1.84
N ALA A 108 -3.72 15.80 2.35
CA ALA A 108 -3.95 16.03 3.77
C ALA A 108 -3.39 14.90 4.63
N LYS A 109 -3.59 13.65 4.19
CA LYS A 109 -3.05 12.53 4.93
C LYS A 109 -1.53 12.58 5.01
N VAL A 110 -0.89 12.88 3.89
CA VAL A 110 0.55 12.93 3.85
C VAL A 110 1.09 14.05 4.73
N GLU A 111 0.41 15.17 4.77
CA GLU A 111 0.86 16.24 5.65
C GLU A 111 0.84 15.81 7.11
N GLU A 112 -0.13 15.03 7.50
CA GLU A 112 -0.17 14.48 8.84
C GLU A 112 0.96 13.47 9.06
N LEU A 113 1.21 12.65 8.06
CA LEU A 113 2.27 11.63 8.17
C LEU A 113 3.66 12.28 8.25
N ILE A 114 3.84 13.38 7.56
CA ILE A 114 5.09 14.14 7.67
C ILE A 114 5.24 14.68 9.08
N ALA A 115 4.18 15.27 9.61
CA ALA A 115 4.22 15.85 10.95
C ALA A 115 4.53 14.77 12.00
N ASP A 116 4.07 13.56 11.78
CA ASP A 116 4.31 12.47 12.70
C ASP A 116 5.66 11.77 12.47
N GLY A 117 6.42 12.19 11.47
CA GLY A 117 7.72 11.60 11.20
C GLY A 117 7.65 10.21 10.61
N ARG A 118 6.54 9.85 9.98
CA ARG A 118 6.34 8.51 9.47
C ARG A 118 6.73 8.31 8.01
N MET A 119 6.91 9.40 7.26
CA MET A 119 7.22 9.27 5.84
C MET A 119 8.59 8.68 5.61
N GLN A 120 8.70 7.84 4.59
CA GLN A 120 9.95 7.18 4.23
C GLN A 120 10.50 7.77 2.93
N PRO A 121 11.80 7.56 2.63
CA PRO A 121 12.39 8.20 1.46
C PRO A 121 11.65 8.00 0.15
N PRO A 122 11.13 6.81 -0.19
CA PRO A 122 10.41 6.69 -1.45
C PRO A 122 9.14 7.54 -1.49
N GLY A 123 8.45 7.68 -0.35
CA GLY A 123 7.27 8.51 -0.29
C GLY A 123 7.62 9.98 -0.39
N LEU A 124 8.69 10.39 0.29
CA LEU A 124 9.11 11.79 0.22
C LEU A 124 9.53 12.17 -1.20
N ALA A 125 10.15 11.24 -1.93
CA ALA A 125 10.55 11.51 -3.31
C ALA A 125 9.34 11.79 -4.20
N GLU A 126 8.23 11.09 -3.96
CA GLU A 126 7.02 11.33 -4.75
C GLU A 126 6.41 12.68 -4.44
N ILE A 127 6.50 13.11 -3.19
CA ILE A 127 6.00 14.42 -2.81
C ILE A 127 6.85 15.51 -3.43
N ASP A 128 8.16 15.35 -3.39
CA ASP A 128 9.07 16.34 -3.97
C ASP A 128 8.81 16.49 -5.46
N ALA A 129 8.59 15.38 -6.16
CA ALA A 129 8.29 15.42 -7.58
C ALA A 129 6.97 16.16 -7.85
N ALA A 130 5.97 15.92 -7.01
CA ALA A 130 4.68 16.56 -7.19
C ALA A 130 4.76 18.06 -6.90
N LYS A 131 5.56 18.45 -5.93
CA LYS A 131 5.75 19.87 -5.64
C LYS A 131 6.50 20.56 -6.76
N ALA A 132 7.47 19.87 -7.33
CA ALA A 132 8.30 20.47 -8.37
C ALA A 132 7.51 20.78 -9.62
N ASP A 133 6.50 19.99 -9.96
CA ASP A 133 5.72 20.22 -11.19
C ASP A 133 4.33 20.78 -10.92
N GLY A 134 4.04 21.20 -9.71
CA GLY A 134 2.78 21.88 -9.42
C GLY A 134 1.60 21.01 -9.10
N ARG A 135 1.74 19.69 -9.17
CA ARG A 135 0.61 18.81 -8.87
C ARG A 135 0.22 18.86 -7.41
N TRP A 136 1.15 19.16 -6.54
CA TRP A 136 0.89 19.19 -5.10
C TRP A 136 -0.06 20.31 -4.74
N GLU A 137 0.12 21.48 -5.34
CA GLU A 137 -0.71 22.63 -5.04
C GLU A 137 -2.04 22.61 -5.74
N ARG A 138 -2.23 21.75 -6.71
CA ARG A 138 -3.51 21.66 -7.43
C ARG A 138 -4.01 20.24 -7.40
N PRO A 139 -4.39 19.73 -6.22
CA PRO A 139 -4.82 18.34 -6.13
C PRO A 139 -6.06 18.08 -6.95
N ALA A 140 -6.12 16.87 -7.49
CA ALA A 140 -7.28 16.48 -8.26
C ALA A 140 -8.46 16.26 -7.32
N ARG A 141 -9.68 16.56 -7.82
CA ARG A 141 -10.81 16.30 -7.05
C ARG A 141 -11.25 14.95 -7.32
N LEU A 142 -11.01 13.99 -6.53
CA LEU A 142 -11.40 12.60 -6.77
C LEU A 142 -12.47 12.09 -5.81
#